data_ee1626647db4bd38656aafcd75f1679f
#
_entry.id   ee1626647db4bd38656aafcd75f1679f
#
_cell.length_a   1.000
_cell.length_b   1.000
_cell.length_c   1.000
_cell.angle_alpha   90.00
_cell.angle_beta   90.00
_cell.angle_gamma   90.00
#
_symmetry.space_group_name_H-M   'P 1'
#
loop_
_entity.id
_entity.type
_entity.pdbx_description
1 polymer ?
#
loop_
_entity_poly.entity_id
_entity_poly.type
_entity_poly.pdbx_seq_one_letter_code
_entity_poly.pdbx_strand_id
1 'polypeptide(L)'
;MLLSRLGLATITLAGSSLLFTMSTVPAATATARLAIYYGYPSLVNAANGDVEKAASAFSAYDVVILGDGLEFPDKQSGRYPPGDPEEHQKALRIMEAVRDRRSGTRFYGYVCLGEIPSRKGQEISLTSRELEERARLWKHMGVAGIFLDEAGYDFAVVTRQRQNMAVRIIHELGLSAFMNAYFLDHIFSLEDKLPYANGTAKNPEHLPPLLDRRDLFLLESFQVRNGNYESASEWQARLNQALKYRRRFGAHIFATTTTTEQEPFSAEKFNYAWWTAILYGLDGFSWGEPNFAALSNALPDRRCRLESTMLRAFEQSSAVGSDSTRFWRKAGNFLVVGDTATHSVHLVPSDSSVKPKDVETLLTSPRGGSLLTCGGGA
;
A
#
# COMPACT_ATOMS: atom_id res chain seq x y z
N MET A 1 30.07 37.18 71.80
CA MET A 1 28.81 36.65 72.32
C MET A 1 27.75 36.90 71.25
N LEU A 2 27.56 35.91 70.33
CA LEU A 2 26.46 35.91 69.35
C LEU A 2 26.26 34.50 68.92
N LEU A 3 25.11 33.91 69.21
CA LEU A 3 24.68 32.58 68.95
C LEU A 3 24.17 32.49 67.49
N SER A 4 24.72 31.58 66.69
CA SER A 4 24.26 31.21 65.38
C SER A 4 23.16 30.16 65.50
N ARG A 5 21.99 30.42 64.91
CA ARG A 5 20.90 29.48 64.73
C ARG A 5 21.12 28.72 63.41
N LEU A 6 21.30 27.42 63.48
CA LEU A 6 21.19 26.52 62.34
C LEU A 6 19.70 26.26 62.00
N GLY A 7 19.28 26.65 60.81
CA GLY A 7 17.98 26.26 60.27
C GLY A 7 18.09 24.90 59.50
N LEU A 8 17.36 23.91 59.94
CA LEU A 8 17.16 22.67 59.26
C LEU A 8 16.22 22.92 58.08
N ALA A 9 16.71 22.74 56.85
CA ALA A 9 15.88 22.71 55.66
C ALA A 9 15.38 21.28 55.40
N THR A 10 14.09 21.08 55.54
CA THR A 10 13.42 19.80 55.18
C THR A 10 13.23 19.75 53.69
N ILE A 11 13.96 18.86 53.02
CA ILE A 11 13.78 18.58 51.58
C ILE A 11 12.64 17.57 51.42
N THR A 12 11.50 18.07 50.94
CA THR A 12 10.36 17.21 50.54
C THR A 12 10.63 16.69 49.12
N LEU A 13 10.97 15.41 48.99
CA LEU A 13 11.04 14.72 47.70
C LEU A 13 9.61 14.48 47.18
N ALA A 14 9.19 15.30 46.24
CA ALA A 14 7.98 15.03 45.44
C ALA A 14 8.27 13.90 44.48
N GLY A 15 7.76 12.70 44.79
CA GLY A 15 7.81 11.54 43.91
C GLY A 15 6.88 11.76 42.71
N SER A 16 7.44 12.14 41.57
CA SER A 16 6.71 12.15 40.29
C SER A 16 6.55 10.72 39.82
N SER A 17 5.37 10.14 40.05
CA SER A 17 4.95 8.88 39.40
C SER A 17 4.78 9.15 37.91
N LEU A 18 5.78 8.74 37.11
CA LEU A 18 5.65 8.62 35.67
C LEU A 18 4.64 7.52 35.39
N LEU A 19 3.39 7.93 35.13
CA LEU A 19 2.40 7.08 34.50
C LEU A 19 2.87 6.80 33.07
N PHE A 20 3.49 5.63 32.85
CA PHE A 20 3.65 5.06 31.52
C PHE A 20 2.25 4.78 30.98
N THR A 21 1.72 5.69 30.18
CA THR A 21 0.59 5.40 29.31
C THR A 21 1.06 4.34 28.33
N MET A 22 0.66 3.10 28.56
CA MET A 22 0.77 2.05 27.56
C MET A 22 0.01 2.56 26.32
N SER A 23 0.79 2.94 25.30
CA SER A 23 0.25 3.25 23.98
C SER A 23 -0.48 1.99 23.51
N THR A 24 -1.80 2.04 23.52
CA THR A 24 -2.63 0.99 22.95
C THR A 24 -2.23 0.91 21.47
N VAL A 25 -1.66 -0.22 21.08
CA VAL A 25 -1.45 -0.55 19.66
C VAL A 25 -2.83 -0.38 19.02
N PRO A 26 -2.98 0.50 18.00
CA PRO A 26 -4.26 0.65 17.35
C PRO A 26 -4.72 -0.72 16.85
N ALA A 27 -5.98 -1.05 17.10
CA ALA A 27 -6.60 -2.28 16.61
C ALA A 27 -6.27 -2.42 15.11
N ALA A 28 -5.83 -3.60 14.68
CA ALA A 28 -5.48 -3.85 13.30
C ALA A 28 -6.72 -3.51 12.45
N THR A 29 -6.61 -2.44 11.67
CA THR A 29 -7.65 -2.06 10.72
C THR A 29 -7.76 -3.16 9.67
N ALA A 30 -8.97 -3.48 9.23
CA ALA A 30 -9.17 -4.44 8.15
C ALA A 30 -8.32 -4.02 6.94
N THR A 31 -7.69 -5.00 6.26
CA THR A 31 -6.90 -4.74 5.04
C THR A 31 -7.74 -3.96 4.04
N ALA A 32 -7.30 -2.75 3.72
CA ALA A 32 -8.01 -1.83 2.84
C ALA A 32 -8.03 -2.37 1.40
N ARG A 33 -9.12 -2.13 0.69
CA ARG A 33 -9.19 -2.44 -0.76
C ARG A 33 -8.59 -1.28 -1.54
N LEU A 34 -7.54 -1.59 -2.29
CA LEU A 34 -6.85 -0.65 -3.16
C LEU A 34 -7.33 -0.86 -4.62
N ALA A 35 -7.59 0.22 -5.33
CA ALA A 35 -7.66 0.26 -6.78
C ALA A 35 -6.51 1.10 -7.32
N ILE A 36 -5.77 0.56 -8.29
CA ILE A 36 -4.85 1.31 -9.14
C ILE A 36 -5.52 1.41 -10.51
N TYR A 37 -5.82 2.63 -10.94
CA TYR A 37 -6.62 2.86 -12.14
C TYR A 37 -6.03 3.99 -12.97
N TYR A 38 -5.43 3.63 -14.09
CA TYR A 38 -4.77 4.57 -15.00
C TYR A 38 -5.61 4.91 -16.25
N GLY A 39 -6.84 4.34 -16.33
CA GLY A 39 -7.80 4.71 -17.36
C GLY A 39 -8.48 6.05 -17.10
N TYR A 40 -9.35 6.46 -18.00
CA TYR A 40 -10.18 7.64 -17.81
C TYR A 40 -11.34 7.35 -16.83
N PRO A 41 -11.44 8.07 -15.69
CA PRO A 41 -12.49 7.80 -14.70
C PRO A 41 -13.91 7.82 -15.27
N SER A 42 -14.18 8.68 -16.25
CA SER A 42 -15.49 8.75 -16.91
C SER A 42 -15.83 7.53 -17.76
N LEU A 43 -14.85 6.70 -18.10
CA LEU A 43 -15.02 5.51 -18.95
C LEU A 43 -15.02 4.20 -18.14
N VAL A 44 -14.78 4.25 -16.82
CA VAL A 44 -14.66 3.06 -15.99
C VAL A 44 -15.86 2.13 -16.15
N ASN A 45 -15.60 0.83 -16.39
CA ASN A 45 -16.62 -0.19 -16.55
C ASN A 45 -17.75 0.21 -17.53
N ALA A 46 -17.39 0.84 -18.65
CA ALA A 46 -18.32 1.39 -19.63
C ALA A 46 -19.32 2.39 -19.04
N ALA A 47 -18.88 3.25 -18.12
CA ALA A 47 -19.72 4.34 -17.58
C ALA A 47 -20.07 5.38 -18.64
N ASN A 48 -19.20 5.59 -19.65
CA ASN A 48 -19.44 6.47 -20.80
C ASN A 48 -19.89 7.88 -20.40
N GLY A 49 -19.25 8.45 -19.36
CA GLY A 49 -19.55 9.78 -18.85
C GLY A 49 -20.66 9.82 -17.78
N ASP A 50 -21.31 8.70 -17.47
CA ASP A 50 -22.26 8.60 -16.36
C ASP A 50 -21.48 8.65 -15.02
N VAL A 51 -21.60 9.81 -14.34
CA VAL A 51 -20.92 10.08 -13.07
C VAL A 51 -21.36 9.10 -11.98
N GLU A 52 -22.63 8.77 -11.90
CA GLU A 52 -23.17 7.89 -10.85
C GLU A 52 -22.70 6.44 -11.02
N LYS A 53 -22.64 5.97 -12.26
CA LYS A 53 -22.10 4.64 -12.59
C LYS A 53 -20.60 4.57 -12.30
N ALA A 54 -19.82 5.59 -12.68
CA ALA A 54 -18.41 5.67 -12.38
C ALA A 54 -18.15 5.76 -10.87
N ALA A 55 -18.89 6.60 -10.14
CA ALA A 55 -18.79 6.72 -8.70
C ALA A 55 -19.11 5.40 -7.98
N SER A 56 -20.09 4.65 -8.49
CA SER A 56 -20.40 3.31 -7.95
C SER A 56 -19.23 2.35 -8.04
N ALA A 57 -18.48 2.36 -9.16
CA ALA A 57 -17.30 1.52 -9.33
C ALA A 57 -16.20 1.87 -8.32
N PHE A 58 -15.85 3.15 -8.19
CA PHE A 58 -14.78 3.57 -7.29
C PHE A 58 -15.16 3.51 -5.80
N SER A 59 -16.42 3.73 -5.44
CA SER A 59 -16.88 3.62 -4.05
C SER A 59 -16.76 2.19 -3.47
N ALA A 60 -16.48 1.20 -4.33
CA ALA A 60 -16.14 -0.14 -3.91
C ALA A 60 -14.80 -0.24 -3.15
N TYR A 61 -13.93 0.78 -3.23
CA TYR A 61 -12.56 0.75 -2.73
C TYR A 61 -12.33 1.75 -1.59
N ASP A 62 -11.38 1.44 -0.71
CA ASP A 62 -10.96 2.30 0.40
C ASP A 62 -9.89 3.31 -0.04
N VAL A 63 -9.05 2.89 -0.98
CA VAL A 63 -7.99 3.70 -1.57
C VAL A 63 -8.05 3.55 -3.08
N VAL A 64 -7.98 4.67 -3.79
CA VAL A 64 -7.97 4.71 -5.27
C VAL A 64 -6.81 5.57 -5.73
N ILE A 65 -5.92 4.99 -6.55
CA ILE A 65 -4.87 5.73 -7.26
C ILE A 65 -5.39 6.03 -8.66
N LEU A 66 -5.40 7.31 -9.01
CA LEU A 66 -5.78 7.79 -10.36
C LEU A 66 -4.53 8.09 -11.18
N GLY A 67 -4.58 7.75 -12.47
CA GLY A 67 -3.51 8.00 -13.44
C GLY A 67 -3.18 9.47 -13.64
N ASP A 68 -2.01 9.73 -14.23
CA ASP A 68 -1.49 11.07 -14.45
C ASP A 68 -2.25 11.86 -15.52
N GLY A 69 -2.07 13.19 -15.50
CA GLY A 69 -2.69 14.10 -16.46
C GLY A 69 -4.09 14.60 -16.09
N LEU A 70 -4.79 13.89 -15.18
CA LEU A 70 -6.12 14.28 -14.71
C LEU A 70 -6.10 15.55 -13.87
N GLU A 71 -4.96 15.89 -13.24
CA GLU A 71 -4.78 17.09 -12.44
C GLU A 71 -4.77 18.38 -13.25
N PHE A 72 -4.58 18.32 -14.57
CA PHE A 72 -4.46 19.48 -15.41
C PHE A 72 -5.83 19.98 -15.91
N PRO A 73 -6.26 21.19 -15.49
CA PRO A 73 -7.54 21.76 -15.91
C PRO A 73 -7.49 22.33 -17.34
N ASP A 74 -6.33 22.35 -17.99
CA ASP A 74 -6.10 22.96 -19.30
C ASP A 74 -5.18 22.11 -20.19
N LYS A 75 -5.26 22.34 -21.51
CA LYS A 75 -4.36 21.77 -22.51
C LYS A 75 -3.11 22.65 -22.67
N GLN A 76 -2.17 22.57 -21.76
CA GLN A 76 -0.92 23.31 -21.93
C GLN A 76 -0.02 22.65 -22.99
N SER A 77 0.40 23.43 -23.98
CA SER A 77 1.35 22.98 -24.99
C SER A 77 2.72 22.72 -24.36
N GLY A 78 3.34 21.60 -24.68
CA GLY A 78 4.69 21.26 -24.18
C GLY A 78 4.74 20.45 -22.89
N ARG A 79 3.65 20.27 -22.17
CA ARG A 79 3.53 19.43 -20.99
C ARG A 79 3.26 17.96 -21.38
N TYR A 80 3.81 17.02 -20.63
CA TYR A 80 3.51 15.61 -20.74
C TYR A 80 3.15 15.05 -19.34
N PRO A 81 2.07 14.27 -19.21
CA PRO A 81 1.05 14.06 -20.24
C PRO A 81 0.28 15.35 -20.56
N PRO A 82 -0.33 15.46 -21.73
CA PRO A 82 -1.20 16.59 -22.05
C PRO A 82 -2.43 16.54 -21.15
N GLY A 83 -2.83 17.68 -20.58
CA GLY A 83 -4.09 17.75 -19.84
C GLY A 83 -5.31 17.54 -20.73
N ASP A 84 -6.37 16.98 -20.17
CA ASP A 84 -7.69 16.89 -20.77
C ASP A 84 -8.70 17.62 -19.86
N PRO A 85 -9.08 18.89 -20.20
CA PRO A 85 -9.97 19.69 -19.36
C PRO A 85 -11.35 19.06 -19.15
N GLU A 86 -11.86 18.34 -20.14
CA GLU A 86 -13.16 17.66 -20.01
C GLU A 86 -13.07 16.51 -19.05
N GLU A 87 -12.03 15.68 -19.16
CA GLU A 87 -11.83 14.55 -18.26
C GLU A 87 -11.48 15.01 -16.86
N HIS A 88 -10.70 16.10 -16.70
CA HIS A 88 -10.46 16.73 -15.41
C HIS A 88 -11.78 17.09 -14.69
N GLN A 89 -12.71 17.75 -15.38
CA GLN A 89 -14.00 18.14 -14.81
C GLN A 89 -14.88 16.92 -14.50
N LYS A 90 -14.84 15.87 -15.32
CA LYS A 90 -15.56 14.62 -15.04
C LYS A 90 -14.96 13.92 -13.81
N ALA A 91 -13.63 13.84 -13.72
CA ALA A 91 -12.94 13.25 -12.59
C ALA A 91 -13.30 13.95 -11.27
N LEU A 92 -13.34 15.28 -11.25
CA LEU A 92 -13.78 16.06 -10.07
C LEU A 92 -15.18 15.65 -9.62
N ARG A 93 -16.17 15.62 -10.54
CA ARG A 93 -17.55 15.23 -10.22
C ARG A 93 -17.66 13.79 -9.74
N ILE A 94 -16.90 12.89 -10.34
CA ILE A 94 -16.87 11.47 -9.92
C ILE A 94 -16.30 11.36 -8.51
N MET A 95 -15.19 12.03 -8.21
CA MET A 95 -14.57 12.02 -6.88
C MET A 95 -15.51 12.59 -5.81
N GLU A 96 -16.26 13.64 -6.13
CA GLU A 96 -17.30 14.21 -5.26
C GLU A 96 -18.41 13.19 -5.00
N ALA A 97 -19.00 12.62 -6.05
CA ALA A 97 -20.04 11.61 -5.95
C ALA A 97 -19.58 10.34 -5.18
N VAL A 98 -18.32 9.96 -5.28
CA VAL A 98 -17.75 8.87 -4.47
C VAL A 98 -17.72 9.25 -2.99
N ARG A 99 -17.31 10.49 -2.65
CA ARG A 99 -17.27 10.95 -1.24
C ARG A 99 -18.67 11.00 -0.62
N ASP A 100 -19.67 11.42 -1.41
CA ASP A 100 -21.08 11.46 -0.96
C ASP A 100 -21.61 10.04 -0.69
N ARG A 101 -21.26 9.08 -1.52
CA ARG A 101 -21.63 7.67 -1.34
C ARG A 101 -20.86 6.99 -0.20
N ARG A 102 -19.58 7.30 -0.07
CA ARG A 102 -18.64 6.70 0.87
C ARG A 102 -17.54 7.68 1.27
N SER A 103 -17.77 8.41 2.34
CA SER A 103 -16.85 9.44 2.85
C SER A 103 -15.43 8.92 3.21
N GLY A 104 -15.27 7.60 3.37
CA GLY A 104 -13.99 6.97 3.73
C GLY A 104 -13.06 6.63 2.55
N THR A 105 -13.51 6.76 1.30
CA THR A 105 -12.64 6.50 0.13
C THR A 105 -11.61 7.60 -0.02
N ARG A 106 -10.32 7.22 -0.08
CA ARG A 106 -9.20 8.15 -0.25
C ARG A 106 -8.64 8.04 -1.65
N PHE A 107 -8.53 9.16 -2.34
CA PHE A 107 -7.91 9.25 -3.65
C PHE A 107 -6.44 9.66 -3.53
N TYR A 108 -5.60 9.09 -4.39
CA TYR A 108 -4.20 9.45 -4.58
C TYR A 108 -3.99 9.80 -6.05
N GLY A 109 -3.26 10.89 -6.31
CA GLY A 109 -2.94 11.31 -7.67
C GLY A 109 -1.55 10.83 -8.08
N TYR A 110 -1.41 10.34 -9.29
CA TYR A 110 -0.16 9.84 -9.84
C TYR A 110 0.83 10.97 -10.17
N VAL A 111 2.09 10.79 -9.80
CA VAL A 111 3.22 11.59 -10.26
C VAL A 111 4.43 10.68 -10.45
N CYS A 112 5.02 10.66 -11.63
CA CYS A 112 6.26 9.94 -11.90
C CYS A 112 7.45 10.66 -11.25
N LEU A 113 8.22 9.95 -10.44
CA LEU A 113 9.45 10.46 -9.84
C LEU A 113 10.68 10.13 -10.69
N GLY A 114 10.58 9.13 -11.53
CA GLY A 114 11.59 8.70 -12.49
C GLY A 114 11.70 9.60 -13.72
N GLU A 115 11.75 8.98 -14.87
CA GLU A 115 11.87 9.63 -16.17
C GLU A 115 10.57 9.51 -16.95
N ILE A 116 10.14 10.61 -17.54
CA ILE A 116 8.93 10.66 -18.36
C ILE A 116 9.31 10.97 -19.81
N PRO A 117 8.61 10.40 -20.81
CA PRO A 117 8.84 10.73 -22.20
C PRO A 117 8.50 12.20 -22.47
N SER A 118 9.39 12.93 -23.12
CA SER A 118 9.10 14.25 -23.63
C SER A 118 8.46 14.17 -25.01
N ARG A 119 7.78 15.27 -25.43
CA ARG A 119 7.25 15.38 -26.80
C ARG A 119 8.32 15.27 -27.88
N LYS A 120 9.60 15.44 -27.54
CA LYS A 120 10.73 15.33 -28.47
C LYS A 120 11.37 13.92 -28.45
N GLY A 121 10.75 12.95 -27.77
CA GLY A 121 11.28 11.58 -27.66
C GLY A 121 12.51 11.46 -26.74
N GLN A 122 12.80 12.50 -25.95
CA GLN A 122 13.85 12.46 -24.90
C GLN A 122 13.18 12.14 -23.57
N GLU A 123 13.82 11.34 -22.76
CA GLU A 123 13.42 11.15 -21.37
C GLU A 123 13.81 12.40 -20.57
N ILE A 124 12.86 12.90 -19.79
CA ILE A 124 13.04 14.05 -18.91
C ILE A 124 12.56 13.70 -17.51
N SER A 125 13.17 14.30 -16.50
CA SER A 125 12.67 14.20 -15.13
C SER A 125 12.01 15.50 -14.71
N LEU A 126 10.96 15.41 -13.91
CA LEU A 126 10.30 16.56 -13.33
C LEU A 126 11.27 17.33 -12.42
N THR A 127 11.34 18.64 -12.58
CA THR A 127 12.01 19.54 -11.62
C THR A 127 11.24 19.58 -10.30
N SER A 128 11.86 20.07 -9.23
CA SER A 128 11.18 20.28 -7.94
C SER A 128 9.95 21.19 -8.06
N ARG A 129 10.02 22.22 -8.91
CA ARG A 129 8.93 23.15 -9.16
C ARG A 129 7.75 22.46 -9.87
N GLU A 130 8.01 21.66 -10.89
CA GLU A 130 6.97 20.91 -11.60
C GLU A 130 6.32 19.85 -10.72
N LEU A 131 7.11 19.18 -9.88
CA LEU A 131 6.62 18.24 -8.89
C LEU A 131 5.67 18.93 -7.88
N GLU A 132 6.07 20.09 -7.37
CA GLU A 132 5.24 20.90 -6.47
C GLU A 132 3.96 21.39 -7.17
N GLU A 133 4.05 21.85 -8.41
CA GLU A 133 2.90 22.28 -9.19
C GLU A 133 1.88 21.15 -9.36
N ARG A 134 2.33 19.96 -9.79
CA ARG A 134 1.47 18.79 -9.94
C ARG A 134 0.83 18.37 -8.61
N ALA A 135 1.61 18.32 -7.54
CA ALA A 135 1.09 17.99 -6.21
C ALA A 135 0.03 19.01 -5.74
N ARG A 136 0.20 20.31 -6.05
CA ARG A 136 -0.81 21.36 -5.76
C ARG A 136 -2.08 21.17 -6.58
N LEU A 137 -1.96 20.85 -7.86
CA LEU A 137 -3.11 20.59 -8.74
C LEU A 137 -3.91 19.39 -8.24
N TRP A 138 -3.25 18.28 -7.91
CA TRP A 138 -3.89 17.13 -7.27
C TRP A 138 -4.56 17.51 -5.94
N LYS A 139 -3.89 18.32 -5.10
CA LYS A 139 -4.49 18.81 -3.86
C LYS A 139 -5.79 19.58 -4.11
N HIS A 140 -5.84 20.42 -5.15
CA HIS A 140 -7.05 21.15 -5.53
C HIS A 140 -8.19 20.20 -5.93
N MET A 141 -7.89 19.06 -6.52
CA MET A 141 -8.88 18.00 -6.76
C MET A 141 -9.35 17.30 -5.48
N GLY A 142 -8.68 17.56 -4.34
CA GLY A 142 -9.06 17.01 -3.04
C GLY A 142 -8.53 15.60 -2.79
N VAL A 143 -7.39 15.20 -3.37
CA VAL A 143 -6.76 13.92 -3.05
C VAL A 143 -6.22 13.89 -1.62
N ALA A 144 -6.11 12.70 -1.04
CA ALA A 144 -5.50 12.47 0.27
C ALA A 144 -3.97 12.44 0.22
N GLY A 145 -3.40 12.18 -0.95
CA GLY A 145 -1.96 12.07 -1.13
C GLY A 145 -1.54 11.93 -2.58
N ILE A 146 -0.23 11.79 -2.77
CA ILE A 146 0.41 11.63 -4.09
C ILE A 146 1.03 10.25 -4.18
N PHE A 147 0.68 9.51 -5.22
CA PHE A 147 1.35 8.28 -5.60
C PHE A 147 2.59 8.63 -6.43
N LEU A 148 3.77 8.33 -5.87
CA LEU A 148 5.06 8.56 -6.49
C LEU A 148 5.54 7.28 -7.14
N ASP A 149 5.34 7.19 -8.44
CA ASP A 149 5.78 6.04 -9.22
C ASP A 149 7.24 6.16 -9.64
N GLU A 150 7.84 5.03 -10.04
CA GLU A 150 9.24 4.97 -10.46
C GLU A 150 10.22 5.58 -9.43
N ALA A 151 9.91 5.39 -8.15
CA ALA A 151 10.67 6.01 -7.07
C ALA A 151 11.96 5.26 -6.70
N GLY A 152 12.29 4.17 -7.38
CA GLY A 152 13.47 3.32 -7.12
C GLY A 152 14.76 3.87 -7.71
N TYR A 153 15.90 3.41 -7.19
CA TYR A 153 17.25 3.77 -7.71
C TYR A 153 17.60 3.08 -9.02
N ASP A 154 16.79 2.15 -9.47
CA ASP A 154 16.83 1.57 -10.82
C ASP A 154 16.53 2.61 -11.91
N PHE A 155 15.83 3.68 -11.56
CA PHE A 155 15.69 4.88 -12.40
C PHE A 155 16.88 5.82 -12.19
N ALA A 156 17.59 6.17 -13.28
CA ALA A 156 18.88 6.87 -13.21
C ALA A 156 18.81 8.20 -12.45
N VAL A 157 17.74 8.96 -12.63
CA VAL A 157 17.53 10.30 -12.03
C VAL A 157 17.14 10.25 -10.56
N VAL A 158 16.72 9.08 -10.05
CA VAL A 158 16.23 8.96 -8.68
C VAL A 158 17.39 8.78 -7.72
N THR A 159 17.43 9.64 -6.70
CA THR A 159 18.37 9.63 -5.57
C THR A 159 17.59 9.78 -4.27
N ARG A 160 18.22 9.51 -3.13
CA ARG A 160 17.61 9.77 -1.81
C ARG A 160 17.21 11.24 -1.64
N GLN A 161 18.05 12.15 -2.10
CA GLN A 161 17.73 13.59 -2.05
C GLN A 161 16.48 13.91 -2.84
N ARG A 162 16.32 13.34 -4.05
CA ARG A 162 15.11 13.52 -4.88
C ARG A 162 13.87 12.91 -4.22
N GLN A 163 13.95 11.71 -3.67
CA GLN A 163 12.87 11.08 -2.91
C GLN A 163 12.45 11.96 -1.72
N ASN A 164 13.43 12.40 -0.91
CA ASN A 164 13.17 13.23 0.25
C ASN A 164 12.64 14.62 -0.11
N MET A 165 13.09 15.19 -1.22
CA MET A 165 12.53 16.44 -1.74
C MET A 165 11.06 16.28 -2.10
N ALA A 166 10.68 15.21 -2.83
CA ALA A 166 9.31 14.94 -3.20
C ALA A 166 8.40 14.72 -1.96
N VAL A 167 8.84 13.89 -1.02
CA VAL A 167 8.10 13.64 0.22
C VAL A 167 7.91 14.94 1.02
N ARG A 168 8.93 15.79 1.12
CA ARG A 168 8.83 17.08 1.81
C ARG A 168 7.79 17.98 1.18
N ILE A 169 7.82 18.16 -0.15
CA ILE A 169 6.83 18.94 -0.89
C ILE A 169 5.41 18.45 -0.57
N ILE A 170 5.19 17.14 -0.62
CA ILE A 170 3.90 16.52 -0.35
C ILE A 170 3.45 16.78 1.09
N HIS A 171 4.35 16.63 2.08
CA HIS A 171 4.06 16.87 3.48
C HIS A 171 3.76 18.35 3.78
N GLU A 172 4.47 19.28 3.15
CA GLU A 172 4.22 20.73 3.28
C GLU A 172 2.84 21.12 2.73
N LEU A 173 2.33 20.38 1.77
CA LEU A 173 0.97 20.51 1.28
C LEU A 173 -0.08 19.86 2.19
N GLY A 174 0.32 19.18 3.27
CA GLY A 174 -0.58 18.44 4.15
C GLY A 174 -1.11 17.14 3.56
N LEU A 175 -0.45 16.60 2.53
CA LEU A 175 -0.78 15.36 1.87
C LEU A 175 0.12 14.22 2.39
N SER A 176 -0.26 12.96 2.12
CA SER A 176 0.60 11.79 2.34
C SER A 176 1.29 11.35 1.04
N ALA A 177 2.51 10.81 1.17
CA ALA A 177 3.22 10.18 0.06
C ALA A 177 2.88 8.69 -0.03
N PHE A 178 2.68 8.18 -1.24
CA PHE A 178 2.51 6.77 -1.51
C PHE A 178 3.59 6.35 -2.50
N MET A 179 4.67 5.75 -1.99
CA MET A 179 5.85 5.43 -2.79
C MET A 179 5.70 4.09 -3.50
N ASN A 180 6.08 4.03 -4.77
CA ASN A 180 6.23 2.79 -5.53
C ASN A 180 7.68 2.61 -6.00
N ALA A 181 8.28 1.50 -5.58
CA ALA A 181 9.57 1.01 -6.07
C ALA A 181 9.62 -0.51 -5.92
N TYR A 182 10.17 -1.20 -6.91
CA TYR A 182 10.27 -2.65 -6.84
C TYR A 182 11.16 -3.13 -5.68
N PHE A 183 12.26 -2.43 -5.44
CA PHE A 183 13.23 -2.76 -4.39
C PHE A 183 13.00 -1.88 -3.15
N LEU A 184 12.59 -2.49 -2.05
CA LEU A 184 12.32 -1.77 -0.80
C LEU A 184 13.56 -1.01 -0.28
N ASP A 185 14.76 -1.58 -0.43
CA ASP A 185 16.00 -0.94 0.02
C ASP A 185 16.26 0.38 -0.71
N HIS A 186 15.80 0.54 -1.94
CA HIS A 186 15.89 1.80 -2.67
C HIS A 186 15.10 2.93 -1.99
N ILE A 187 14.08 2.58 -1.18
CA ILE A 187 13.28 3.56 -0.43
C ILE A 187 13.73 3.67 1.02
N PHE A 188 14.10 2.55 1.66
CA PHE A 188 14.21 2.51 3.11
C PHE A 188 15.65 2.33 3.63
N SER A 189 16.60 1.86 2.83
CA SER A 189 17.98 1.67 3.26
C SER A 189 18.74 2.99 3.37
N LEU A 190 19.72 3.03 4.27
CA LEU A 190 20.69 4.12 4.37
C LEU A 190 21.90 3.93 3.46
N GLU A 191 22.02 2.74 2.87
CA GLU A 191 23.17 2.38 2.03
C GLU A 191 23.16 3.17 0.72
N ASP A 192 24.37 3.55 0.29
CA ASP A 192 24.57 4.27 -0.97
C ASP A 192 24.62 3.32 -2.17
N LYS A 193 25.25 2.17 -1.99
CA LYS A 193 25.41 1.16 -3.04
C LYS A 193 24.47 0.00 -2.80
N LEU A 194 23.42 -0.03 -3.58
CA LEU A 194 22.42 -1.08 -3.50
C LEU A 194 22.37 -1.90 -4.80
N PRO A 195 21.96 -3.16 -4.75
CA PRO A 195 21.71 -3.96 -5.95
C PRO A 195 20.70 -3.25 -6.87
N TYR A 196 20.90 -3.40 -8.17
CA TYR A 196 20.03 -2.85 -9.22
C TYR A 196 19.94 -1.31 -9.26
N ALA A 197 20.70 -0.58 -8.46
CA ALA A 197 20.77 0.87 -8.57
C ALA A 197 21.48 1.25 -9.88
N ASN A 198 20.82 2.13 -10.67
CA ASN A 198 21.34 2.60 -11.94
C ASN A 198 22.08 3.93 -11.77
N GLY A 199 23.32 4.01 -12.27
CA GLY A 199 24.13 5.22 -12.26
C GLY A 199 25.04 5.35 -11.02
N THR A 200 25.38 6.61 -10.70
CA THR A 200 26.31 6.96 -9.61
C THR A 200 25.67 6.83 -8.23
N ALA A 201 26.41 7.19 -7.20
CA ALA A 201 25.97 7.19 -5.81
C ALA A 201 24.55 7.72 -5.61
N LYS A 202 23.68 6.94 -4.97
CA LYS A 202 22.26 7.24 -4.79
C LYS A 202 21.96 7.87 -3.44
N ASN A 203 22.76 7.57 -2.43
CA ASN A 203 22.63 8.10 -1.08
C ASN A 203 23.99 8.32 -0.40
N PRO A 204 24.88 9.13 -0.99
CA PRO A 204 26.25 9.31 -0.49
C PRO A 204 26.32 9.94 0.92
N GLU A 205 25.28 10.64 1.31
CA GLU A 205 25.15 11.26 2.64
C GLU A 205 24.47 10.33 3.67
N HIS A 206 24.14 9.09 3.29
CA HIS A 206 23.42 8.12 4.14
C HIS A 206 22.15 8.67 4.77
N LEU A 207 21.44 9.53 4.05
CA LEU A 207 20.20 10.17 4.53
C LEU A 207 19.10 9.13 4.77
N PRO A 208 18.36 9.23 5.88
CA PRO A 208 17.17 8.42 6.09
C PRO A 208 16.04 8.84 5.13
N PRO A 209 15.07 7.96 4.84
CA PRO A 209 13.85 8.35 4.17
C PRO A 209 13.04 9.28 5.07
N LEU A 210 12.29 10.21 4.47
CA LEU A 210 11.36 11.10 5.19
C LEU A 210 9.96 10.51 5.35
N LEU A 211 9.74 9.27 4.91
CA LEU A 211 8.46 8.59 5.10
C LEU A 211 8.17 8.36 6.57
N ASP A 212 6.92 8.56 6.96
CA ASP A 212 6.43 8.36 8.31
C ASP A 212 5.08 7.62 8.33
N ARG A 213 4.40 7.58 9.49
CA ARG A 213 3.12 6.87 9.70
C ARG A 213 1.92 7.42 8.90
N ARG A 214 2.06 8.54 8.22
CA ARG A 214 1.01 9.05 7.31
C ARG A 214 1.17 8.51 5.90
N ASP A 215 2.36 7.96 5.59
CA ASP A 215 2.76 7.57 4.24
C ASP A 215 2.52 6.10 3.97
N LEU A 216 2.49 5.76 2.68
CA LEU A 216 2.24 4.43 2.18
C LEU A 216 3.40 3.98 1.28
N PHE A 217 3.62 2.67 1.23
CA PHE A 217 4.52 2.03 0.28
C PHE A 217 3.78 0.91 -0.44
N LEU A 218 3.94 0.81 -1.76
CA LEU A 218 3.38 -0.25 -2.58
C LEU A 218 4.39 -1.39 -2.76
N LEU A 219 4.03 -2.57 -2.27
CA LEU A 219 4.71 -3.83 -2.56
C LEU A 219 4.12 -4.39 -3.85
N GLU A 220 4.67 -3.98 -4.98
CA GLU A 220 4.22 -4.38 -6.30
C GLU A 220 4.57 -5.83 -6.62
N SER A 221 3.80 -6.48 -7.50
CA SER A 221 3.98 -7.88 -7.91
C SER A 221 3.96 -8.86 -6.73
N PHE A 222 3.10 -8.61 -5.74
CA PHE A 222 3.01 -9.46 -4.55
C PHE A 222 2.37 -10.80 -4.89
N GLN A 223 3.16 -11.88 -4.73
CA GLN A 223 2.81 -13.28 -5.02
C GLN A 223 2.46 -13.61 -6.48
N VAL A 224 1.97 -12.63 -7.23
CA VAL A 224 1.66 -12.81 -8.66
C VAL A 224 2.34 -11.69 -9.43
N ARG A 225 3.25 -12.07 -10.32
CA ARG A 225 4.02 -11.19 -11.17
C ARG A 225 3.74 -11.50 -12.63
N ASN A 226 3.25 -10.52 -13.36
CA ASN A 226 2.87 -10.68 -14.77
C ASN A 226 1.96 -11.91 -15.00
N GLY A 227 0.99 -12.08 -14.10
CA GLY A 227 0.04 -13.19 -14.14
C GLY A 227 0.54 -14.53 -13.59
N ASN A 228 1.83 -14.69 -13.30
CA ASN A 228 2.43 -15.94 -12.81
C ASN A 228 2.76 -15.86 -11.31
N TYR A 229 2.73 -17.00 -10.61
CA TYR A 229 3.16 -17.04 -9.22
C TYR A 229 4.66 -16.72 -9.10
N GLU A 230 5.01 -15.82 -8.18
CA GLU A 230 6.39 -15.67 -7.70
C GLU A 230 6.78 -16.87 -6.82
N SER A 231 8.07 -17.19 -6.77
CA SER A 231 8.56 -18.20 -5.84
C SER A 231 8.28 -17.80 -4.37
N ALA A 232 7.98 -18.80 -3.54
CA ALA A 232 7.68 -18.56 -2.14
C ALA A 232 8.84 -17.83 -1.42
N SER A 233 10.08 -18.17 -1.74
CA SER A 233 11.26 -17.53 -1.16
C SER A 233 11.39 -16.05 -1.52
N GLU A 234 11.04 -15.66 -2.75
CA GLU A 234 11.13 -14.26 -3.20
C GLU A 234 10.06 -13.38 -2.56
N TRP A 235 8.78 -13.75 -2.69
CA TRP A 235 7.72 -12.90 -2.13
C TRP A 235 7.77 -12.85 -0.60
N GLN A 236 8.13 -13.96 0.09
CA GLN A 236 8.27 -13.96 1.55
C GLN A 236 9.44 -13.08 2.00
N ALA A 237 10.58 -13.13 1.31
CA ALA A 237 11.73 -12.28 1.62
C ALA A 237 11.36 -10.78 1.50
N ARG A 238 10.73 -10.40 0.39
CA ARG A 238 10.26 -9.02 0.16
C ARG A 238 9.21 -8.59 1.19
N LEU A 239 8.26 -9.44 1.50
CA LEU A 239 7.22 -9.18 2.50
C LEU A 239 7.82 -8.98 3.91
N ASN A 240 8.69 -9.89 4.34
CA ASN A 240 9.36 -9.81 5.65
C ASN A 240 10.20 -8.53 5.76
N GLN A 241 10.86 -8.13 4.68
CA GLN A 241 11.60 -6.87 4.59
C GLN A 241 10.65 -5.67 4.71
N ALA A 242 9.53 -5.67 4.00
CA ALA A 242 8.50 -4.62 4.08
C ALA A 242 7.95 -4.48 5.51
N LEU A 243 7.64 -5.59 6.18
CA LEU A 243 7.17 -5.58 7.56
C LEU A 243 8.24 -5.09 8.55
N LYS A 244 9.52 -5.37 8.29
CA LYS A 244 10.64 -4.80 9.07
C LYS A 244 10.71 -3.28 8.91
N TYR A 245 10.58 -2.77 7.70
CA TYR A 245 10.58 -1.34 7.42
C TYR A 245 9.33 -0.64 7.97
N ARG A 246 8.14 -1.26 7.88
CA ARG A 246 6.93 -0.75 8.53
C ARG A 246 7.14 -0.52 10.03
N ARG A 247 7.74 -1.49 10.73
CA ARG A 247 8.05 -1.34 12.16
C ARG A 247 9.06 -0.23 12.45
N ARG A 248 10.00 0.02 11.54
CA ARG A 248 11.05 1.02 11.74
C ARG A 248 10.59 2.43 11.43
N PHE A 249 9.87 2.63 10.35
CA PHE A 249 9.50 3.95 9.83
C PHE A 249 8.03 4.31 10.02
N GLY A 250 7.18 3.34 10.29
CA GLY A 250 5.76 3.54 10.50
C GLY A 250 4.91 3.58 9.23
N ALA A 251 5.52 3.64 8.04
CA ALA A 251 4.80 3.70 6.78
C ALA A 251 3.90 2.47 6.57
N HIS A 252 2.70 2.69 6.05
CA HIS A 252 1.73 1.63 5.76
C HIS A 252 2.17 0.82 4.54
N ILE A 253 2.02 -0.51 4.60
CA ILE A 253 2.38 -1.39 3.49
C ILE A 253 1.12 -1.86 2.77
N PHE A 254 0.98 -1.43 1.54
CA PHE A 254 -0.01 -1.90 0.58
C PHE A 254 0.65 -2.87 -0.39
N ALA A 255 -0.11 -3.81 -0.93
CA ALA A 255 0.40 -4.73 -1.94
C ALA A 255 -0.53 -4.79 -3.15
N THR A 256 0.04 -5.08 -4.32
CA THR A 256 -0.72 -5.38 -5.53
C THR A 256 -0.08 -6.54 -6.28
N THR A 257 -0.90 -7.37 -6.92
CA THR A 257 -0.44 -8.28 -7.95
C THR A 257 -0.19 -7.52 -9.24
N THR A 258 0.50 -8.13 -10.20
CA THR A 258 0.57 -7.64 -11.58
C THR A 258 0.13 -8.73 -12.56
N THR A 259 -0.62 -8.32 -13.58
CA THR A 259 -1.15 -9.21 -14.61
C THR A 259 -0.89 -8.66 -16.00
N THR A 260 -1.09 -9.49 -17.03
CA THR A 260 -0.99 -9.11 -18.44
C THR A 260 -2.30 -9.44 -19.15
N GLU A 261 -2.45 -8.98 -20.39
CA GLU A 261 -3.61 -9.34 -21.22
C GLU A 261 -3.68 -10.85 -21.51
N GLN A 262 -2.53 -11.53 -21.57
CA GLN A 262 -2.42 -12.97 -21.80
C GLN A 262 -2.70 -13.79 -20.53
N GLU A 263 -2.35 -13.22 -19.37
CA GLU A 263 -2.54 -13.81 -18.05
C GLU A 263 -3.35 -12.85 -17.17
N PRO A 264 -4.67 -12.73 -17.46
CA PRO A 264 -5.53 -11.77 -16.78
C PRO A 264 -5.90 -12.25 -15.35
N PHE A 265 -7.14 -12.09 -14.97
CA PHE A 265 -7.64 -12.49 -13.65
C PHE A 265 -7.73 -14.02 -13.49
N SER A 266 -7.21 -14.50 -12.36
CA SER A 266 -7.45 -15.84 -11.83
C SER A 266 -8.02 -15.74 -10.41
N ALA A 267 -9.19 -16.33 -10.18
CA ALA A 267 -9.83 -16.36 -8.88
C ALA A 267 -8.99 -17.09 -7.82
N GLU A 268 -8.28 -18.14 -8.21
CA GLU A 268 -7.37 -18.91 -7.35
C GLU A 268 -6.20 -18.06 -6.91
N LYS A 269 -5.49 -17.41 -7.87
CA LYS A 269 -4.36 -16.50 -7.58
C LYS A 269 -4.81 -15.32 -6.72
N PHE A 270 -5.99 -14.76 -7.00
CA PHE A 270 -6.56 -13.68 -6.20
C PHE A 270 -6.85 -14.12 -4.75
N ASN A 271 -7.50 -15.28 -4.57
CA ASN A 271 -7.78 -15.82 -3.24
C ASN A 271 -6.50 -16.01 -2.42
N TYR A 272 -5.49 -16.62 -3.01
CA TYR A 272 -4.23 -16.87 -2.34
C TYR A 272 -3.53 -15.57 -1.94
N ALA A 273 -3.43 -14.60 -2.84
CA ALA A 273 -2.78 -13.32 -2.56
C ALA A 273 -3.57 -12.47 -1.54
N TRP A 274 -4.90 -12.41 -1.67
CA TRP A 274 -5.77 -11.69 -0.73
C TRP A 274 -5.64 -12.22 0.70
N TRP A 275 -5.82 -13.54 0.86
CA TRP A 275 -5.75 -14.15 2.19
C TRP A 275 -4.36 -14.06 2.80
N THR A 276 -3.31 -14.14 1.99
CA THR A 276 -1.95 -13.92 2.45
C THR A 276 -1.74 -12.49 2.94
N ALA A 277 -2.23 -11.49 2.21
CA ALA A 277 -2.16 -10.09 2.63
C ALA A 277 -2.82 -9.88 4.00
N ILE A 278 -4.02 -10.45 4.20
CA ILE A 278 -4.73 -10.40 5.49
C ILE A 278 -3.94 -11.15 6.58
N LEU A 279 -3.43 -12.33 6.28
CA LEU A 279 -2.72 -13.17 7.23
C LEU A 279 -1.48 -12.46 7.78
N TYR A 280 -0.74 -11.78 6.93
CA TYR A 280 0.42 -10.97 7.32
C TYR A 280 0.06 -9.56 7.83
N GLY A 281 -1.22 -9.19 7.80
CA GLY A 281 -1.71 -7.90 8.29
C GLY A 281 -1.19 -6.73 7.47
N LEU A 282 -1.22 -6.85 6.15
CA LEU A 282 -0.96 -5.72 5.26
C LEU A 282 -2.06 -4.68 5.39
N ASP A 283 -1.69 -3.42 5.25
CA ASP A 283 -2.61 -2.30 5.41
C ASP A 283 -3.59 -2.18 4.24
N GLY A 284 -3.22 -2.69 3.05
CA GLY A 284 -4.10 -2.75 1.89
C GLY A 284 -3.64 -3.75 0.84
N PHE A 285 -4.59 -4.14 -0.04
CA PHE A 285 -4.32 -5.06 -1.14
C PHE A 285 -5.14 -4.70 -2.38
N SER A 286 -4.56 -4.95 -3.56
CA SER A 286 -5.17 -4.82 -4.88
C SER A 286 -4.91 -6.05 -5.73
N TRP A 287 -5.86 -6.38 -6.60
CA TRP A 287 -5.55 -7.14 -7.82
C TRP A 287 -5.21 -6.13 -8.92
N GLY A 288 -4.00 -6.20 -9.45
CA GLY A 288 -3.58 -5.33 -10.56
C GLY A 288 -4.16 -5.83 -11.88
N GLU A 289 -5.18 -5.17 -12.39
CA GLU A 289 -5.68 -5.44 -13.74
C GLU A 289 -4.60 -5.13 -14.80
N PRO A 290 -4.65 -5.73 -16.01
CA PRO A 290 -3.65 -5.46 -17.05
C PRO A 290 -3.41 -3.97 -17.29
N ASN A 291 -2.15 -3.55 -17.25
CA ASN A 291 -1.73 -2.13 -17.35
C ASN A 291 -2.51 -1.19 -16.40
N PHE A 292 -2.95 -1.72 -15.24
CA PHE A 292 -3.77 -0.97 -14.28
C PHE A 292 -4.95 -0.25 -14.95
N ALA A 293 -5.62 -0.98 -15.87
CA ALA A 293 -6.77 -0.52 -16.65
C ALA A 293 -6.52 0.65 -17.62
N ALA A 294 -5.29 1.06 -17.87
CA ALA A 294 -4.98 2.20 -18.75
C ALA A 294 -5.56 2.08 -20.15
N LEU A 295 -5.67 0.87 -20.68
CA LEU A 295 -6.19 0.61 -22.04
C LEU A 295 -7.64 0.14 -22.05
N SER A 296 -8.03 -0.67 -21.06
CA SER A 296 -9.34 -1.33 -21.03
C SER A 296 -10.42 -0.53 -20.32
N ASN A 297 -10.06 0.45 -19.48
CA ASN A 297 -10.94 1.13 -18.52
C ASN A 297 -11.73 0.16 -17.62
N ALA A 298 -11.30 -1.10 -17.52
CA ALA A 298 -11.96 -2.12 -16.73
C ALA A 298 -11.46 -2.10 -15.28
N LEU A 299 -12.37 -1.90 -14.34
CA LEU A 299 -12.13 -2.00 -12.90
C LEU A 299 -13.17 -2.94 -12.29
N PRO A 300 -13.07 -4.26 -12.50
CA PRO A 300 -14.00 -5.22 -11.92
C PRO A 300 -13.91 -5.20 -10.40
N ASP A 301 -15.05 -5.36 -9.74
CA ASP A 301 -15.10 -5.42 -8.29
C ASP A 301 -14.56 -6.77 -7.78
N ARG A 302 -13.28 -6.80 -7.47
CA ARG A 302 -12.60 -7.96 -6.90
C ARG A 302 -12.74 -7.94 -5.39
N ARG A 303 -13.68 -8.70 -4.84
CA ARG A 303 -13.95 -8.75 -3.40
C ARG A 303 -13.77 -10.15 -2.84
N CYS A 304 -13.17 -10.18 -1.65
CA CYS A 304 -13.41 -11.25 -0.69
C CYS A 304 -14.41 -10.75 0.34
N ARG A 305 -15.54 -11.41 0.49
CA ARG A 305 -16.47 -11.14 1.58
C ARG A 305 -15.96 -11.86 2.82
N LEU A 306 -15.44 -11.10 3.77
CA LEU A 306 -15.06 -11.60 5.08
C LEU A 306 -16.22 -11.41 6.04
N GLU A 307 -16.52 -12.44 6.82
CA GLU A 307 -17.36 -12.27 7.99
C GLU A 307 -16.61 -11.39 9.01
N SER A 308 -17.32 -10.40 9.56
CA SER A 308 -16.77 -9.45 10.53
C SER A 308 -16.17 -10.14 11.77
N THR A 309 -16.64 -11.33 12.11
CA THR A 309 -16.12 -12.18 13.18
C THR A 309 -14.70 -12.67 12.91
N MET A 310 -14.37 -13.02 11.65
CA MET A 310 -13.01 -13.46 11.28
C MET A 310 -12.01 -12.30 11.32
N LEU A 311 -12.39 -11.11 10.85
CA LEU A 311 -11.52 -9.93 10.91
C LEU A 311 -11.14 -9.58 12.35
N ARG A 312 -12.11 -9.56 13.29
CA ARG A 312 -11.85 -9.30 14.72
C ARG A 312 -10.95 -10.36 15.36
N ALA A 313 -11.04 -11.61 14.89
CA ALA A 313 -10.18 -12.68 15.39
C ALA A 313 -8.72 -12.49 14.99
N PHE A 314 -8.44 -11.93 13.80
CA PHE A 314 -7.08 -11.57 13.39
C PHE A 314 -6.51 -10.38 14.17
N GLU A 315 -7.36 -9.43 14.59
CA GLU A 315 -6.95 -8.27 15.38
C GLU A 315 -6.32 -8.64 16.73
N GLN A 316 -6.71 -9.78 17.31
CA GLN A 316 -6.26 -10.24 18.62
C GLN A 316 -5.11 -11.24 18.56
N SER A 317 -4.61 -11.56 17.37
CA SER A 317 -3.71 -12.68 17.21
C SER A 317 -2.23 -12.32 17.20
N SER A 318 -1.42 -13.29 17.63
CA SER A 318 0.03 -13.30 17.65
C SER A 318 0.66 -13.18 16.25
N ALA A 319 1.98 -13.13 16.20
CA ALA A 319 2.78 -13.11 14.97
C ALA A 319 2.47 -14.27 14.03
N VAL A 320 2.73 -14.07 12.74
CA VAL A 320 2.70 -15.12 11.72
C VAL A 320 3.80 -16.12 12.00
N GLY A 321 3.45 -17.41 12.08
CA GLY A 321 4.40 -18.51 12.07
C GLY A 321 4.64 -19.01 10.65
N SER A 322 5.80 -19.60 10.40
CA SER A 322 6.09 -20.20 9.08
C SER A 322 7.08 -21.37 9.21
N ASP A 323 7.00 -22.30 8.27
CA ASP A 323 8.02 -23.32 7.97
C ASP A 323 8.42 -23.24 6.49
N SER A 324 9.01 -24.28 5.90
CA SER A 324 9.51 -24.29 4.53
C SER A 324 8.42 -24.16 3.46
N THR A 325 7.21 -24.62 3.75
CA THR A 325 6.11 -24.70 2.77
C THR A 325 4.81 -24.06 3.23
N ARG A 326 4.73 -23.68 4.52
CA ARG A 326 3.50 -23.17 5.11
C ARG A 326 3.75 -21.92 5.93
N PHE A 327 2.71 -21.11 6.04
CA PHE A 327 2.66 -19.98 6.95
C PHE A 327 1.27 -19.92 7.59
N TRP A 328 1.17 -19.50 8.84
CA TRP A 328 -0.08 -19.55 9.58
C TRP A 328 -0.20 -18.42 10.59
N ARG A 329 -1.45 -18.11 10.93
CA ARG A 329 -1.78 -17.20 12.00
C ARG A 329 -3.03 -17.67 12.73
N LYS A 330 -3.03 -17.54 14.06
CA LYS A 330 -4.18 -17.88 14.89
C LYS A 330 -5.25 -16.80 14.78
N ALA A 331 -6.51 -17.20 14.64
CA ALA A 331 -7.66 -16.34 14.54
C ALA A 331 -8.78 -16.88 15.43
N GLY A 332 -8.79 -16.49 16.72
CA GLY A 332 -9.73 -17.05 17.71
C GLY A 332 -9.54 -18.56 17.87
N ASN A 333 -10.60 -19.32 17.62
CA ASN A 333 -10.59 -20.80 17.67
C ASN A 333 -10.21 -21.45 16.33
N PHE A 334 -9.60 -20.68 15.44
CA PHE A 334 -9.13 -21.16 14.14
C PHE A 334 -7.66 -20.88 13.94
N LEU A 335 -7.05 -21.67 13.08
CA LEU A 335 -5.76 -21.41 12.48
C LEU A 335 -5.98 -21.17 11.00
N VAL A 336 -5.53 -20.03 10.49
CA VAL A 336 -5.50 -19.77 9.06
C VAL A 336 -4.13 -20.18 8.56
N VAL A 337 -4.09 -21.07 7.58
CA VAL A 337 -2.86 -21.71 7.08
C VAL A 337 -2.77 -21.47 5.58
N GLY A 338 -1.70 -20.81 5.14
CA GLY A 338 -1.31 -20.73 3.75
C GLY A 338 -0.33 -21.83 3.39
N ASP A 339 -0.49 -22.42 2.21
CA ASP A 339 0.40 -23.43 1.67
C ASP A 339 1.02 -22.91 0.36
N THR A 340 2.36 -22.86 0.34
CA THR A 340 3.12 -22.32 -0.81
C THR A 340 3.26 -23.30 -1.95
N ALA A 341 3.07 -24.59 -1.72
CA ALA A 341 3.17 -25.62 -2.75
C ALA A 341 1.86 -25.74 -3.54
N THR A 342 0.73 -25.60 -2.85
CA THR A 342 -0.60 -25.70 -3.48
C THR A 342 -1.22 -24.33 -3.77
N HIS A 343 -0.56 -23.22 -3.38
CA HIS A 343 -1.06 -21.85 -3.49
C HIS A 343 -2.49 -21.68 -2.95
N SER A 344 -2.73 -22.26 -1.77
CA SER A 344 -4.05 -22.26 -1.14
C SER A 344 -4.01 -21.73 0.29
N VAL A 345 -5.15 -21.30 0.82
CA VAL A 345 -5.30 -20.89 2.21
C VAL A 345 -6.48 -21.62 2.82
N HIS A 346 -6.27 -22.18 3.99
CA HIS A 346 -7.23 -23.01 4.69
C HIS A 346 -7.57 -22.44 6.06
N LEU A 347 -8.84 -22.58 6.43
CA LEU A 347 -9.31 -22.35 7.79
C LEU A 347 -9.39 -23.69 8.52
N VAL A 348 -8.59 -23.85 9.55
CA VAL A 348 -8.51 -25.09 10.33
C VAL A 348 -9.03 -24.82 11.73
N PRO A 349 -10.04 -25.56 12.24
CA PRO A 349 -10.44 -25.49 13.64
C PRO A 349 -9.23 -25.80 14.53
N SER A 350 -8.98 -24.95 15.50
CA SER A 350 -7.83 -25.08 16.40
C SER A 350 -8.29 -24.88 17.83
N ASP A 351 -8.06 -25.88 18.67
CA ASP A 351 -8.04 -25.65 20.10
C ASP A 351 -6.71 -24.99 20.53
N SER A 352 -6.60 -24.62 21.79
CA SER A 352 -5.42 -23.93 22.31
C SER A 352 -4.13 -24.76 22.29
N SER A 353 -4.21 -26.04 21.94
CA SER A 353 -3.11 -27.03 22.01
C SER A 353 -2.42 -27.30 20.67
N VAL A 354 -2.99 -26.81 19.54
CA VAL A 354 -2.45 -27.06 18.19
C VAL A 354 -1.07 -26.43 18.03
N LYS A 355 -0.07 -27.31 17.83
CA LYS A 355 1.28 -26.89 17.49
C LYS A 355 1.45 -26.84 15.96
N PRO A 356 2.35 -26.01 15.43
CA PRO A 356 2.60 -25.90 13.98
C PRO A 356 2.88 -27.24 13.28
N LYS A 357 3.55 -28.16 13.96
CA LYS A 357 3.83 -29.53 13.45
C LYS A 357 2.57 -30.38 13.24
N ASP A 358 1.47 -30.01 13.87
CA ASP A 358 0.22 -30.78 13.81
C ASP A 358 -0.70 -30.30 12.68
N VAL A 359 -0.31 -29.21 11.97
CA VAL A 359 -1.11 -28.59 10.90
C VAL A 359 -1.37 -29.58 9.76
N GLU A 360 -0.40 -30.39 9.38
CA GLU A 360 -0.57 -31.41 8.32
C GLU A 360 -1.63 -32.44 8.70
N THR A 361 -1.57 -32.93 9.92
CA THR A 361 -2.57 -33.87 10.44
C THR A 361 -3.97 -33.22 10.48
N LEU A 362 -4.06 -31.94 10.79
CA LEU A 362 -5.32 -31.22 10.83
C LEU A 362 -5.90 -31.00 9.44
N LEU A 363 -5.08 -30.66 8.43
CA LEU A 363 -5.51 -30.48 7.04
C LEU A 363 -6.02 -31.80 6.41
N THR A 364 -5.43 -32.93 6.81
CA THR A 364 -5.78 -34.26 6.30
C THR A 364 -6.83 -34.98 7.12
N SER A 365 -7.26 -34.41 8.28
CA SER A 365 -8.25 -35.05 9.16
C SER A 365 -9.67 -35.00 8.55
N PRO A 366 -10.60 -35.89 8.95
CA PRO A 366 -12.01 -35.83 8.54
C PRO A 366 -12.75 -34.54 8.95
N ARG A 367 -12.19 -33.77 9.90
CA ARG A 367 -12.61 -32.40 10.25
C ARG A 367 -11.82 -31.33 9.50
N GLY A 368 -11.19 -31.75 8.38
CA GLY A 368 -10.22 -30.99 7.59
C GLY A 368 -10.54 -29.53 7.39
N GLY A 369 -9.50 -28.74 7.20
CA GLY A 369 -9.63 -27.31 6.96
C GLY A 369 -10.48 -27.02 5.74
N SER A 370 -11.40 -26.08 5.86
CA SER A 370 -12.12 -25.57 4.69
C SER A 370 -11.22 -24.63 3.90
N LEU A 371 -11.18 -24.84 2.58
CA LEU A 371 -10.53 -23.91 1.66
C LEU A 371 -11.20 -22.55 1.76
N LEU A 372 -10.42 -21.51 2.03
CA LEU A 372 -10.91 -20.15 2.03
C LEU A 372 -11.00 -19.65 0.58
N THR A 373 -12.20 -19.43 0.12
CA THR A 373 -12.46 -18.85 -1.20
C THR A 373 -13.12 -17.48 -1.05
N CYS A 374 -12.73 -16.55 -1.89
CA CYS A 374 -13.48 -15.34 -2.06
C CYS A 374 -14.72 -15.68 -2.88
N GLY A 375 -15.91 -15.64 -2.29
CA GLY A 375 -17.14 -15.94 -3.01
C GLY A 375 -17.21 -15.14 -4.29
N GLY A 376 -17.36 -15.83 -5.44
CA GLY A 376 -17.37 -15.22 -6.74
C GLY A 376 -18.55 -14.25 -6.86
N GLY A 377 -18.25 -12.97 -7.00
CA GLY A 377 -19.12 -12.04 -7.67
C GLY A 377 -18.71 -12.08 -9.14
N ALA A 378 -19.54 -12.63 -9.99
CA ALA A 378 -19.43 -12.54 -11.43
C ALA A 378 -19.64 -11.11 -11.90
#